data_cb7627edcf517fd10dfbddb442ad714a
#
_entry.id   cb7627edcf517fd10dfbddb442ad714a
#
_cell.length_a   1.000
_cell.length_b   1.000
_cell.length_c   1.000
_cell.angle_alpha   90.00
_cell.angle_beta   90.00
_cell.angle_gamma   90.00
#
_symmetry.space_group_name_H-M   'P 1'
#
loop_
_entity.id
_entity.type
_entity.pdbx_description
1 polymer ?
#
loop_
_entity_poly.entity_id
_entity_poly.type
_entity_poly.pdbx_seq_one_letter_code
_entity_poly.pdbx_strand_id
1 'polypeptide(L)'
;MMETTSIYQDMAQRTGGSVYIGVVGPVRTGKSTFVKRFMETLVLPHIENSYRRDRAQDELPQSGSGRTIMTAEPKFVPEEAVELRLAEGAAFSVRLVDCVGYMVDSAVGQFEDLSPRMVMTPWFDHEIPMTEAAEIGTRKVITDHATVGVVVTTDGTITDIPREDYREAEERVIRELQDIGKPFVVLVNSAQPEDPRAAAAAAEIQTRYGVTCRCVNCLTLTEDDIGDILRDLLYQFPLRELDVFLPEWVDALPGEHPIRSGLYQEIGEAASQLTRICALPPCLTALSQGENIESAAASTIDLGSGVAQVEIRLPRRLFFETLSQRSGLQVADDGDLMQIIGELAEAKREYDKVAPALRSARETGYGIVMPGVEELNLEDPEIVRQGGRYGVRMRASAPSIHLIRADIETTVSPIVGNEKQSEDMVNYLLQEFEGDTGKLWQSNIFGRSFHEIVGEDLQAKLKRMPADAQAKLRQALERII
;
A
#
# COMPACT_ATOMS: atom_id res chain seq x y z
N MET A 1 5.10 19.35 10.61
CA MET A 1 5.12 18.94 12.03
C MET A 1 3.93 18.02 12.17
N MET A 2 4.17 16.71 12.33
CA MET A 2 3.10 15.78 12.67
C MET A 2 2.61 16.15 14.08
N GLU A 3 1.34 16.45 14.20
CA GLU A 3 0.70 16.51 15.52
C GLU A 3 0.78 15.10 16.09
N THR A 4 1.60 14.93 17.12
CA THR A 4 1.68 13.65 17.84
C THR A 4 0.38 13.55 18.64
N THR A 5 -0.62 12.88 18.06
CA THR A 5 -1.87 12.59 18.77
C THR A 5 -1.52 11.84 20.05
N SER A 6 -2.12 12.24 21.16
CA SER A 6 -1.89 11.58 22.46
C SER A 6 -2.39 10.13 22.39
N ILE A 7 -1.60 9.17 22.93
CA ILE A 7 -2.01 7.75 23.04
C ILE A 7 -3.39 7.63 23.69
N TYR A 8 -3.71 8.50 24.59
CA TYR A 8 -4.99 8.54 25.29
C TYR A 8 -6.14 8.98 24.37
N GLN A 9 -5.87 9.92 23.42
CA GLN A 9 -6.85 10.31 22.39
C GLN A 9 -7.13 9.17 21.43
N ASP A 10 -6.07 8.49 20.97
CA ASP A 10 -6.16 7.33 20.09
C ASP A 10 -6.96 6.20 20.75
N MET A 11 -6.70 5.93 22.03
CA MET A 11 -7.43 4.93 22.80
C MET A 11 -8.92 5.31 22.95
N ALA A 12 -9.23 6.57 23.25
CA ALA A 12 -10.60 7.08 23.31
C ALA A 12 -11.33 6.89 21.98
N GLN A 13 -10.69 7.24 20.88
CA GLN A 13 -11.25 7.10 19.52
C GLN A 13 -11.52 5.64 19.16
N ARG A 14 -10.57 4.73 19.46
CA ARG A 14 -10.70 3.29 19.18
C ARG A 14 -11.81 2.61 19.95
N THR A 15 -12.01 3.03 21.18
CA THR A 15 -12.97 2.41 22.10
C THR A 15 -14.32 3.14 22.16
N GLY A 16 -14.52 4.17 21.34
CA GLY A 16 -15.72 5.00 21.37
C GLY A 16 -15.91 5.73 22.70
N GLY A 17 -14.81 6.16 23.34
CA GLY A 17 -14.81 6.88 24.61
C GLY A 17 -15.00 5.99 25.85
N SER A 18 -14.96 4.65 25.71
CA SER A 18 -15.15 3.71 26.83
C SER A 18 -14.02 2.68 26.88
N VAL A 19 -13.04 2.91 27.72
CA VAL A 19 -11.86 2.04 27.90
C VAL A 19 -12.10 1.10 29.07
N TYR A 20 -12.63 -0.11 28.78
CA TYR A 20 -12.87 -1.13 29.80
C TYR A 20 -11.82 -2.23 29.66
N ILE A 21 -10.93 -2.33 30.67
CA ILE A 21 -9.77 -3.21 30.65
C ILE A 21 -10.07 -4.47 31.47
N GLY A 22 -10.19 -5.62 30.80
CA GLY A 22 -10.27 -6.92 31.47
C GLY A 22 -8.88 -7.40 31.84
N VAL A 23 -8.57 -7.49 33.14
CA VAL A 23 -7.27 -7.98 33.63
C VAL A 23 -7.39 -9.45 33.98
N VAL A 24 -6.78 -10.30 33.17
CA VAL A 24 -6.91 -11.76 33.23
C VAL A 24 -5.53 -12.44 33.32
N GLY A 25 -5.52 -13.74 33.46
CA GLY A 25 -4.28 -14.52 33.56
C GLY A 25 -4.34 -15.58 34.67
N PRO A 26 -3.27 -16.35 34.85
CA PRO A 26 -3.20 -17.34 35.93
C PRO A 26 -3.34 -16.67 37.30
N VAL A 27 -3.77 -17.44 38.29
CA VAL A 27 -3.86 -16.96 39.68
C VAL A 27 -2.48 -16.55 40.19
N ARG A 28 -2.41 -15.56 41.11
CA ARG A 28 -1.18 -15.14 41.78
C ARG A 28 -0.11 -14.51 40.89
N THR A 29 -0.45 -14.08 39.70
CA THR A 29 0.48 -13.41 38.77
C THR A 29 0.60 -11.88 38.97
N GLY A 30 -0.17 -11.32 39.93
CA GLY A 30 -0.12 -9.88 40.25
C GLY A 30 -1.20 -9.04 39.55
N LYS A 31 -2.28 -9.65 39.04
CA LYS A 31 -3.44 -8.95 38.41
C LYS A 31 -3.98 -7.82 39.28
N SER A 32 -4.37 -8.12 40.50
CA SER A 32 -4.88 -7.12 41.46
C SER A 32 -3.85 -6.02 41.79
N THR A 33 -2.57 -6.36 41.79
CA THR A 33 -1.50 -5.39 41.95
C THR A 33 -1.42 -4.44 40.74
N PHE A 34 -1.51 -4.99 39.54
CA PHE A 34 -1.59 -4.21 38.32
C PHE A 34 -2.80 -3.26 38.34
N VAL A 35 -4.00 -3.80 38.63
CA VAL A 35 -5.23 -3.00 38.70
C VAL A 35 -5.08 -1.87 39.70
N LYS A 36 -4.62 -2.18 40.92
CA LYS A 36 -4.39 -1.18 41.96
C LYS A 36 -3.43 -0.09 41.51
N ARG A 37 -2.27 -0.49 40.94
CA ARG A 37 -1.24 0.42 40.53
C ARG A 37 -1.66 1.30 39.33
N PHE A 38 -2.34 0.71 38.37
CA PHE A 38 -2.95 1.45 37.26
C PHE A 38 -3.90 2.53 37.75
N MET A 39 -4.78 2.18 38.70
CA MET A 39 -5.71 3.14 39.31
C MET A 39 -4.98 4.25 40.06
N GLU A 40 -4.02 3.91 40.91
CA GLU A 40 -3.25 4.88 41.70
C GLU A 40 -2.42 5.84 40.82
N THR A 41 -1.84 5.33 39.74
CA THR A 41 -0.93 6.09 38.89
C THR A 41 -1.67 6.93 37.87
N LEU A 42 -2.68 6.40 37.17
CA LEU A 42 -3.35 7.08 36.07
C LEU A 42 -4.76 7.58 36.42
N VAL A 43 -5.55 6.83 37.18
CA VAL A 43 -6.98 7.15 37.31
C VAL A 43 -7.26 8.09 38.45
N LEU A 44 -6.82 7.77 39.68
CA LEU A 44 -7.13 8.57 40.87
C LEU A 44 -6.61 10.01 40.81
N PRO A 45 -5.40 10.30 40.27
CA PRO A 45 -4.93 11.68 40.17
C PRO A 45 -5.80 12.57 39.27
N HIS A 46 -6.50 11.99 38.28
CA HIS A 46 -7.32 12.72 37.31
C HIS A 46 -8.82 12.77 37.67
N ILE A 47 -9.23 12.26 38.84
CA ILE A 47 -10.59 12.42 39.35
C ILE A 47 -10.72 13.76 40.05
N GLU A 48 -11.43 14.72 39.43
CA GLU A 48 -11.63 16.07 39.99
C GLU A 48 -12.46 16.07 41.29
N ASN A 49 -13.48 15.20 41.38
CA ASN A 49 -14.37 15.15 42.50
C ASN A 49 -13.77 14.31 43.64
N SER A 50 -13.47 14.94 44.79
CA SER A 50 -12.84 14.26 45.94
C SER A 50 -13.65 13.08 46.47
N TYR A 51 -14.99 13.20 46.57
CA TYR A 51 -15.85 12.12 47.02
C TYR A 51 -15.79 10.88 46.10
N ARG A 52 -15.82 11.12 44.79
CA ARG A 52 -15.66 10.02 43.79
C ARG A 52 -14.28 9.40 43.87
N ARG A 53 -13.24 10.22 44.08
CA ARG A 53 -11.87 9.75 44.22
C ARG A 53 -11.71 8.88 45.49
N ASP A 54 -12.23 9.32 46.65
CA ASP A 54 -12.15 8.58 47.90
C ASP A 54 -12.92 7.24 47.78
N ARG A 55 -14.10 7.24 47.16
CA ARG A 55 -14.87 6.03 46.86
C ARG A 55 -14.07 5.09 45.95
N ALA A 56 -13.51 5.55 44.85
CA ALA A 56 -12.70 4.75 43.95
C ALA A 56 -11.45 4.18 44.63
N GLN A 57 -10.88 4.92 45.59
CA GLN A 57 -9.75 4.46 46.41
C GLN A 57 -10.18 3.30 47.37
N ASP A 58 -11.34 3.40 47.97
CA ASP A 58 -11.88 2.34 48.86
C ASP A 58 -12.22 1.07 48.07
N GLU A 59 -12.55 1.18 46.79
CA GLU A 59 -12.87 0.05 45.90
C GLU A 59 -11.64 -0.68 45.35
N LEU A 60 -10.41 -0.17 45.62
CA LEU A 60 -9.18 -0.82 45.14
C LEU A 60 -9.05 -2.26 45.68
N PRO A 61 -8.53 -3.19 44.84
CA PRO A 61 -8.34 -4.56 45.30
C PRO A 61 -7.22 -4.64 46.32
N GLN A 62 -7.43 -5.48 47.35
CA GLN A 62 -6.40 -5.78 48.33
C GLN A 62 -5.49 -6.87 47.80
N SER A 63 -4.20 -6.54 47.63
CA SER A 63 -3.20 -7.53 47.21
C SER A 63 -2.88 -8.47 48.36
N GLY A 64 -3.29 -9.72 48.27
CA GLY A 64 -2.93 -10.77 49.25
C GLY A 64 -1.49 -11.25 48.99
N SER A 65 -0.75 -11.55 50.07
CA SER A 65 0.56 -12.23 50.01
C SER A 65 0.38 -13.76 50.11
N GLY A 66 1.32 -14.52 49.52
CA GLY A 66 1.35 -16.00 49.61
C GLY A 66 0.58 -16.71 48.49
N ARG A 67 0.27 -18.01 48.67
CA ARG A 67 -0.32 -18.92 47.66
C ARG A 67 -1.84 -19.02 47.70
N THR A 68 -2.52 -18.43 48.68
CA THR A 68 -3.96 -18.61 48.93
C THR A 68 -4.79 -17.72 48.01
N ILE A 69 -5.87 -18.27 47.41
CA ILE A 69 -6.85 -17.57 46.60
C ILE A 69 -7.96 -17.05 47.52
N MET A 70 -8.24 -15.73 47.45
CA MET A 70 -9.15 -15.07 48.39
C MET A 70 -10.58 -14.88 47.84
N THR A 71 -10.75 -14.65 46.54
CA THR A 71 -12.03 -14.30 45.91
C THR A 71 -12.37 -15.23 44.77
N ALA A 72 -13.66 -15.50 44.56
CA ALA A 72 -14.18 -16.33 43.49
C ALA A 72 -14.90 -15.50 42.39
N GLU A 73 -15.12 -14.21 42.62
CA GLU A 73 -15.90 -13.34 41.72
C GLU A 73 -15.02 -12.23 41.12
N PRO A 74 -15.25 -11.89 39.83
CA PRO A 74 -14.63 -10.72 39.22
C PRO A 74 -15.06 -9.43 39.94
N LYS A 75 -14.15 -8.50 40.11
CA LYS A 75 -14.39 -7.20 40.72
C LYS A 75 -14.23 -6.08 39.74
N PHE A 76 -15.25 -5.23 39.58
CA PHE A 76 -15.15 -3.99 38.81
C PHE A 76 -14.46 -2.91 39.65
N VAL A 77 -13.48 -2.21 39.07
CA VAL A 77 -12.66 -1.20 39.75
C VAL A 77 -12.48 0.03 38.83
N PRO A 78 -13.07 1.15 39.13
CA PRO A 78 -14.15 1.32 40.12
C PRO A 78 -15.45 0.63 39.66
N GLU A 79 -16.42 0.47 40.58
CA GLU A 79 -17.72 -0.13 40.27
C GLU A 79 -18.45 0.63 39.16
N GLU A 80 -18.43 1.97 39.21
CA GLU A 80 -18.89 2.85 38.15
C GLU A 80 -17.70 3.39 37.36
N ALA A 81 -17.77 3.35 36.02
CA ALA A 81 -16.73 3.92 35.17
C ALA A 81 -16.50 5.41 35.46
N VAL A 82 -15.23 5.82 35.50
CA VAL A 82 -14.82 7.19 35.78
C VAL A 82 -14.37 7.87 34.50
N GLU A 83 -14.93 9.05 34.24
CA GLU A 83 -14.46 9.92 33.15
C GLU A 83 -13.12 10.55 33.55
N LEU A 84 -12.10 10.25 32.73
CA LEU A 84 -10.79 10.87 32.83
C LEU A 84 -10.69 12.00 31.81
N ARG A 85 -10.17 13.15 32.26
CA ARG A 85 -9.78 14.26 31.41
C ARG A 85 -8.29 14.48 31.57
N LEU A 86 -7.56 14.07 30.57
CA LEU A 86 -6.11 14.17 30.54
C LEU A 86 -5.67 15.47 29.88
N ALA A 87 -4.42 15.86 30.13
CA ALA A 87 -3.76 16.91 29.36
C ALA A 87 -3.92 16.61 27.87
N GLU A 88 -3.90 17.61 27.00
CA GLU A 88 -4.08 17.45 25.53
C GLU A 88 -5.54 17.19 25.06
N GLY A 89 -6.54 17.29 25.95
CA GLY A 89 -7.96 17.21 25.59
C GLY A 89 -8.51 15.79 25.39
N ALA A 90 -7.76 14.75 25.77
CA ALA A 90 -8.26 13.40 25.76
C ALA A 90 -9.29 13.19 26.89
N ALA A 91 -10.49 12.73 26.55
CA ALA A 91 -11.53 12.39 27.50
C ALA A 91 -12.11 11.00 27.20
N PHE A 92 -12.11 10.13 28.19
CA PHE A 92 -12.72 8.80 28.08
C PHE A 92 -13.12 8.25 29.46
N SER A 93 -14.08 7.33 29.47
CA SER A 93 -14.48 6.62 30.68
C SER A 93 -13.61 5.38 30.83
N VAL A 94 -13.00 5.19 32.01
CA VAL A 94 -12.17 4.03 32.31
C VAL A 94 -12.77 3.17 33.40
N ARG A 95 -12.63 1.86 33.26
CA ARG A 95 -12.96 0.87 34.28
C ARG A 95 -12.09 -0.36 34.06
N LEU A 96 -11.53 -0.89 35.12
CA LEU A 96 -10.81 -2.16 35.11
C LEU A 96 -11.68 -3.26 35.70
N VAL A 97 -11.46 -4.48 35.25
CA VAL A 97 -12.11 -5.65 35.85
C VAL A 97 -11.03 -6.62 36.31
N ASP A 98 -10.93 -6.77 37.62
CA ASP A 98 -10.01 -7.72 38.26
C ASP A 98 -10.65 -9.10 38.31
N CYS A 99 -10.10 -10.05 37.54
CA CYS A 99 -10.58 -11.42 37.48
C CYS A 99 -9.83 -12.32 38.46
N VAL A 100 -10.49 -13.38 38.91
CA VAL A 100 -9.88 -14.41 39.79
C VAL A 100 -8.66 -15.03 39.11
N GLY A 101 -8.81 -15.42 37.85
CA GLY A 101 -7.79 -16.03 37.02
C GLY A 101 -7.86 -17.54 36.96
N TYR A 102 -7.12 -18.10 36.01
CA TYR A 102 -7.04 -19.54 35.78
C TYR A 102 -6.20 -20.20 36.86
N MET A 103 -6.67 -21.36 37.30
CA MET A 103 -6.03 -22.11 38.38
C MET A 103 -4.68 -22.68 37.93
N VAL A 104 -3.75 -22.75 38.88
CA VAL A 104 -2.43 -23.35 38.76
C VAL A 104 -2.29 -24.43 39.79
N ASP A 105 -1.75 -25.58 39.43
CA ASP A 105 -1.76 -26.79 40.33
C ASP A 105 -1.12 -26.50 41.68
N SER A 106 -0.08 -25.72 41.74
CA SER A 106 0.64 -25.35 42.98
C SER A 106 -0.05 -24.27 43.81
N ALA A 107 -1.21 -23.72 43.36
CA ALA A 107 -1.93 -22.72 44.13
C ALA A 107 -2.78 -23.38 45.23
N VAL A 108 -2.82 -22.72 46.38
CA VAL A 108 -3.55 -23.22 47.58
C VAL A 108 -4.93 -22.57 47.66
N GLY A 109 -5.96 -23.34 48.05
CA GLY A 109 -7.34 -22.84 48.22
C GLY A 109 -8.34 -23.32 47.18
N GLN A 110 -7.91 -24.25 46.32
CA GLN A 110 -8.79 -24.94 45.35
C GLN A 110 -9.62 -26.05 45.98
N PHE A 111 -9.11 -26.59 47.06
CA PHE A 111 -9.72 -27.73 47.77
C PHE A 111 -10.07 -27.34 49.22
N GLU A 112 -11.15 -27.87 49.72
CA GLU A 112 -11.61 -27.79 51.09
C GLU A 112 -11.89 -29.25 51.56
N ASP A 113 -11.22 -29.70 52.60
CA ASP A 113 -11.30 -31.07 53.10
C ASP A 113 -11.16 -32.17 52.02
N LEU A 114 -10.17 -32.08 51.15
CA LEU A 114 -9.87 -32.98 50.03
C LEU A 114 -10.92 -32.99 48.88
N SER A 115 -11.93 -32.15 48.95
CA SER A 115 -12.94 -31.97 47.89
C SER A 115 -12.75 -30.64 47.19
N PRO A 116 -13.12 -30.50 45.87
CA PRO A 116 -13.12 -29.23 45.21
C PRO A 116 -13.93 -28.20 46.00
N ARG A 117 -13.36 -26.99 46.19
CA ARG A 117 -14.10 -25.90 46.84
C ARG A 117 -15.25 -25.48 45.94
N MET A 118 -16.48 -25.57 46.47
CA MET A 118 -17.71 -25.19 45.80
C MET A 118 -18.04 -23.74 46.07
N VAL A 119 -18.52 -23.01 45.04
CA VAL A 119 -18.88 -21.59 45.12
C VAL A 119 -20.19 -21.31 44.38
N MET A 120 -21.01 -20.42 44.93
CA MET A 120 -22.15 -19.86 44.22
C MET A 120 -21.67 -18.76 43.30
N THR A 121 -22.22 -18.64 42.10
CA THR A 121 -21.95 -17.57 41.15
C THR A 121 -23.25 -16.97 40.65
N PRO A 122 -23.26 -15.70 40.18
CA PRO A 122 -24.47 -15.08 39.62
C PRO A 122 -25.03 -15.77 38.36
N TRP A 123 -24.28 -16.69 37.79
CA TRP A 123 -24.61 -17.34 36.50
C TRP A 123 -25.29 -18.70 36.61
N PHE A 124 -25.27 -19.31 37.82
CA PHE A 124 -25.84 -20.63 38.08
C PHE A 124 -26.67 -20.60 39.34
N ASP A 125 -27.77 -21.38 39.34
CA ASP A 125 -28.66 -21.56 40.50
C ASP A 125 -28.16 -22.64 41.48
N HIS A 126 -26.96 -23.18 41.25
CA HIS A 126 -26.32 -24.22 42.07
C HIS A 126 -24.83 -23.89 42.24
N GLU A 127 -24.27 -24.51 43.30
CA GLU A 127 -22.84 -24.42 43.54
C GLU A 127 -22.04 -25.17 42.47
N ILE A 128 -20.97 -24.54 41.96
CA ILE A 128 -20.03 -25.14 41.02
C ILE A 128 -18.60 -25.12 41.58
N PRO A 129 -17.70 -25.96 41.07
CA PRO A 129 -16.29 -25.90 41.46
C PRO A 129 -15.69 -24.53 41.26
N MET A 130 -14.90 -24.05 42.23
CA MET A 130 -14.25 -22.73 42.16
C MET A 130 -13.36 -22.56 40.89
N THR A 131 -12.75 -23.64 40.41
CA THR A 131 -11.98 -23.65 39.17
C THR A 131 -12.86 -23.32 37.98
N GLU A 132 -14.00 -23.95 37.84
CA GLU A 132 -14.98 -23.71 36.77
C GLU A 132 -15.59 -22.31 36.89
N ALA A 133 -15.92 -21.85 38.09
CA ALA A 133 -16.43 -20.50 38.33
C ALA A 133 -15.42 -19.41 37.88
N ALA A 134 -14.13 -19.60 38.19
CA ALA A 134 -13.09 -18.68 37.81
C ALA A 134 -12.90 -18.59 36.28
N GLU A 135 -12.97 -19.71 35.58
CA GLU A 135 -12.88 -19.78 34.12
C GLU A 135 -14.06 -19.10 33.45
N ILE A 136 -15.29 -19.47 33.84
CA ILE A 136 -16.51 -18.87 33.30
C ILE A 136 -16.55 -17.37 33.57
N GLY A 137 -16.21 -16.96 34.79
CA GLY A 137 -16.15 -15.55 35.18
C GLY A 137 -15.14 -14.75 34.36
N THR A 138 -13.95 -15.30 34.16
CA THR A 138 -12.91 -14.66 33.34
C THR A 138 -13.35 -14.50 31.89
N ARG A 139 -13.90 -15.57 31.31
CA ARG A 139 -14.41 -15.53 29.92
C ARG A 139 -15.53 -14.51 29.76
N LYS A 140 -16.50 -14.47 30.65
CA LYS A 140 -17.62 -13.50 30.64
C LYS A 140 -17.12 -12.08 30.76
N VAL A 141 -16.16 -11.80 31.64
CA VAL A 141 -15.57 -10.48 31.78
C VAL A 141 -14.98 -10.00 30.46
N ILE A 142 -14.18 -10.83 29.81
CA ILE A 142 -13.58 -10.44 28.53
C ILE A 142 -14.66 -10.27 27.48
N THR A 143 -15.60 -11.21 27.35
CA THR A 143 -16.60 -11.18 26.28
C THR A 143 -17.59 -10.02 26.42
N ASP A 144 -18.12 -9.83 27.62
CA ASP A 144 -19.31 -8.99 27.84
C ASP A 144 -18.96 -7.60 28.40
N HIS A 145 -17.85 -7.48 29.15
CA HIS A 145 -17.56 -6.29 29.95
C HIS A 145 -16.26 -5.56 29.60
N ALA A 146 -15.35 -6.17 28.84
CA ALA A 146 -14.09 -5.54 28.46
C ALA A 146 -14.08 -5.09 26.99
N THR A 147 -13.49 -3.93 26.72
CA THR A 147 -13.16 -3.49 25.35
C THR A 147 -11.82 -4.03 24.91
N VAL A 148 -10.87 -4.14 25.85
CA VAL A 148 -9.52 -4.67 25.66
C VAL A 148 -9.12 -5.60 26.80
N GLY A 149 -8.16 -6.50 26.56
CA GLY A 149 -7.63 -7.44 27.53
C GLY A 149 -6.18 -7.13 27.92
N VAL A 150 -5.86 -7.35 29.19
CA VAL A 150 -4.48 -7.39 29.70
C VAL A 150 -4.27 -8.73 30.37
N VAL A 151 -3.44 -9.58 29.78
CA VAL A 151 -3.04 -10.86 30.39
C VAL A 151 -1.83 -10.61 31.29
N VAL A 152 -1.94 -10.89 32.57
CA VAL A 152 -0.81 -10.81 33.49
C VAL A 152 -0.32 -12.20 33.84
N THR A 153 0.90 -12.53 33.41
CA THR A 153 1.64 -13.72 33.80
C THR A 153 2.91 -13.35 34.56
N THR A 154 3.81 -14.27 34.83
CA THR A 154 5.04 -14.02 35.60
C THR A 154 6.20 -14.88 35.14
N ASP A 155 7.41 -14.43 35.39
CA ASP A 155 8.65 -15.21 35.26
C ASP A 155 8.95 -16.12 36.48
N GLY A 156 8.05 -16.14 37.49
CA GLY A 156 8.19 -16.90 38.72
C GLY A 156 8.92 -16.15 39.85
N THR A 157 9.33 -14.90 39.67
CA THR A 157 10.11 -14.15 40.68
C THR A 157 9.24 -13.44 41.72
N ILE A 158 7.93 -13.35 41.51
CA ILE A 158 7.01 -12.58 42.38
C ILE A 158 6.31 -13.40 43.43
N THR A 159 6.33 -14.74 43.30
CA THR A 159 5.74 -15.69 44.26
C THR A 159 6.62 -16.92 44.40
N ASP A 160 6.30 -17.81 45.35
CA ASP A 160 6.98 -19.10 45.53
C ASP A 160 6.50 -20.19 44.53
N ILE A 161 5.69 -19.84 43.54
CA ILE A 161 5.21 -20.75 42.47
C ILE A 161 6.18 -20.72 41.33
N PRO A 162 6.75 -21.87 40.88
CA PRO A 162 7.66 -21.93 39.75
C PRO A 162 7.03 -21.47 38.44
N ARG A 163 7.84 -20.90 37.51
CA ARG A 163 7.38 -20.46 36.19
C ARG A 163 6.68 -21.58 35.40
N GLU A 164 7.17 -22.79 35.51
CA GLU A 164 6.67 -23.95 34.78
C GLU A 164 5.18 -24.24 35.08
N ASP A 165 4.76 -24.02 36.31
CA ASP A 165 3.39 -24.31 36.75
C ASP A 165 2.37 -23.35 36.16
N TYR A 166 2.84 -22.16 35.68
CA TYR A 166 1.96 -21.17 35.05
C TYR A 166 1.66 -21.46 33.58
N ARG A 167 2.48 -22.28 32.91
CA ARG A 167 2.46 -22.43 31.44
C ARG A 167 1.13 -22.91 30.89
N GLU A 168 0.51 -23.89 31.54
CA GLU A 168 -0.79 -24.45 31.09
C GLU A 168 -1.91 -23.40 31.19
N ALA A 169 -2.02 -22.78 32.36
CA ALA A 169 -3.02 -21.74 32.59
C ALA A 169 -2.78 -20.48 31.69
N GLU A 170 -1.53 -20.15 31.42
CA GLU A 170 -1.12 -19.07 30.50
C GLU A 170 -1.55 -19.39 29.07
N GLU A 171 -1.23 -20.60 28.58
CA GLU A 171 -1.61 -21.04 27.25
C GLU A 171 -3.13 -20.98 27.06
N ARG A 172 -3.86 -21.43 28.05
CA ARG A 172 -5.32 -21.48 28.01
C ARG A 172 -5.92 -20.09 27.90
N VAL A 173 -5.51 -19.14 28.76
CA VAL A 173 -6.04 -17.76 28.71
C VAL A 173 -5.69 -17.04 27.42
N ILE A 174 -4.47 -17.23 26.90
CA ILE A 174 -4.05 -16.60 25.65
C ILE A 174 -4.89 -17.12 24.47
N ARG A 175 -5.09 -18.44 24.38
CA ARG A 175 -5.90 -19.03 23.30
C ARG A 175 -7.36 -18.57 23.36
N GLU A 176 -7.96 -18.52 24.55
CA GLU A 176 -9.33 -18.03 24.70
C GLU A 176 -9.47 -16.57 24.24
N LEU A 177 -8.49 -15.70 24.56
CA LEU A 177 -8.49 -14.31 24.09
C LEU A 177 -8.31 -14.19 22.57
N GLN A 178 -7.48 -15.06 21.99
CA GLN A 178 -7.33 -15.13 20.54
C GLN A 178 -8.64 -15.55 19.86
N ASP A 179 -9.34 -16.54 20.41
CA ASP A 179 -10.62 -17.03 19.90
C ASP A 179 -11.74 -15.97 20.01
N ILE A 180 -11.73 -15.16 21.07
CA ILE A 180 -12.68 -14.04 21.25
C ILE A 180 -12.37 -12.91 20.27
N GLY A 181 -11.12 -12.77 19.81
CA GLY A 181 -10.71 -11.79 18.82
C GLY A 181 -10.61 -10.34 19.32
N LYS A 182 -10.72 -10.09 20.63
CA LYS A 182 -10.53 -8.75 21.20
C LYS A 182 -9.04 -8.36 21.26
N PRO A 183 -8.71 -7.06 21.16
CA PRO A 183 -7.35 -6.59 21.34
C PRO A 183 -6.84 -6.91 22.76
N PHE A 184 -5.65 -7.49 22.87
CA PHE A 184 -5.03 -7.76 24.16
C PHE A 184 -3.51 -7.75 24.08
N VAL A 185 -2.86 -7.54 25.22
CA VAL A 185 -1.41 -7.68 25.41
C VAL A 185 -1.11 -8.59 26.59
N VAL A 186 0.08 -9.18 26.58
CA VAL A 186 0.57 -10.03 27.68
C VAL A 186 1.65 -9.27 28.45
N LEU A 187 1.50 -9.23 29.77
CA LEU A 187 2.49 -8.65 30.68
C LEU A 187 3.16 -9.79 31.48
N VAL A 188 4.46 -9.87 31.39
CA VAL A 188 5.28 -10.72 32.28
C VAL A 188 5.65 -9.90 33.51
N ASN A 189 4.97 -10.14 34.62
CA ASN A 189 5.25 -9.49 35.89
C ASN A 189 6.48 -10.11 36.52
N SER A 190 7.53 -9.33 36.66
CA SER A 190 8.82 -9.70 37.22
C SER A 190 9.23 -8.73 38.32
N ALA A 191 9.92 -9.25 39.34
CA ALA A 191 10.56 -8.42 40.34
C ALA A 191 11.71 -7.55 39.73
N GLN A 192 12.30 -8.03 38.63
CA GLN A 192 13.37 -7.37 37.89
C GLN A 192 13.08 -7.49 36.36
N PRO A 193 12.29 -6.58 35.76
CA PRO A 193 11.91 -6.67 34.34
C PRO A 193 13.09 -6.68 33.36
N GLU A 194 14.21 -6.09 33.74
CA GLU A 194 15.46 -6.03 32.94
C GLU A 194 16.29 -7.32 33.02
N ASP A 195 15.90 -8.29 33.87
CA ASP A 195 16.64 -9.56 33.97
C ASP A 195 16.49 -10.38 32.69
N PRO A 196 17.57 -11.00 32.17
CA PRO A 196 17.50 -11.88 31.00
C PRO A 196 16.45 -13.01 31.08
N ARG A 197 16.11 -13.47 32.30
CA ARG A 197 15.07 -14.47 32.52
C ARG A 197 13.66 -13.94 32.20
N ALA A 198 13.36 -12.71 32.61
CA ALA A 198 12.10 -12.07 32.26
C ALA A 198 11.98 -11.87 30.73
N ALA A 199 13.04 -11.37 30.10
CA ALA A 199 13.13 -11.22 28.66
C ALA A 199 12.97 -12.57 27.92
N ALA A 200 13.59 -13.66 28.42
CA ALA A 200 13.46 -14.99 27.84
C ALA A 200 12.00 -15.52 27.95
N ALA A 201 11.35 -15.30 29.09
CA ALA A 201 9.94 -15.68 29.27
C ALA A 201 9.01 -14.91 28.31
N ALA A 202 9.23 -13.61 28.13
CA ALA A 202 8.48 -12.81 27.17
C ALA A 202 8.71 -13.28 25.72
N ALA A 203 9.95 -13.55 25.34
CA ALA A 203 10.29 -14.05 24.01
C ALA A 203 9.70 -15.45 23.73
N GLU A 204 9.66 -16.33 24.74
CA GLU A 204 8.99 -17.64 24.65
C GLU A 204 7.50 -17.45 24.33
N ILE A 205 6.80 -16.58 25.05
CA ILE A 205 5.38 -16.28 24.85
C ILE A 205 5.12 -15.69 23.46
N GLN A 206 5.92 -14.68 23.06
CA GLN A 206 5.81 -14.06 21.75
C GLN A 206 6.00 -15.07 20.62
N THR A 207 7.01 -15.90 20.70
CA THR A 207 7.33 -16.89 19.66
C THR A 207 6.27 -17.99 19.59
N ARG A 208 5.79 -18.45 20.75
CA ARG A 208 4.87 -19.59 20.84
C ARG A 208 3.44 -19.22 20.42
N TYR A 209 2.97 -18.03 20.78
CA TYR A 209 1.57 -17.62 20.59
C TYR A 209 1.38 -16.48 19.58
N GLY A 210 2.43 -15.87 19.12
CA GLY A 210 2.34 -14.74 18.16
C GLY A 210 1.66 -13.50 18.75
N VAL A 211 1.84 -13.24 20.06
CA VAL A 211 1.19 -12.14 20.78
C VAL A 211 2.21 -11.11 21.28
N THR A 212 1.79 -9.86 21.42
CA THR A 212 2.65 -8.81 22.00
C THR A 212 2.80 -9.05 23.50
N CYS A 213 4.06 -9.10 23.97
CA CYS A 213 4.41 -9.39 25.34
C CYS A 213 5.44 -8.37 25.87
N ARG A 214 5.20 -7.83 27.06
CA ARG A 214 6.05 -6.83 27.72
C ARG A 214 6.42 -7.30 29.14
N CYS A 215 7.68 -7.10 29.53
CA CYS A 215 8.12 -7.29 30.92
C CYS A 215 7.84 -6.03 31.73
N VAL A 216 7.23 -6.16 32.89
CA VAL A 216 6.90 -5.05 33.78
C VAL A 216 7.05 -5.47 35.25
N ASN A 217 7.22 -4.50 36.13
CA ASN A 217 7.01 -4.71 37.56
C ASN A 217 5.73 -4.03 38.00
N CYS A 218 4.68 -4.83 38.26
CA CYS A 218 3.38 -4.30 38.63
C CYS A 218 3.36 -3.50 39.95
N LEU A 219 4.37 -3.67 40.82
CA LEU A 219 4.46 -2.89 42.07
C LEU A 219 4.99 -1.47 41.82
N THR A 220 5.86 -1.29 40.83
CA THR A 220 6.55 -0.01 40.56
C THR A 220 6.12 0.64 39.27
N LEU A 221 4.96 0.21 38.71
CA LEU A 221 4.44 0.69 37.44
C LEU A 221 4.28 2.21 37.43
N THR A 222 4.89 2.85 36.43
CA THR A 222 4.88 4.30 36.21
C THR A 222 3.79 4.71 35.19
N GLU A 223 3.56 6.01 35.02
CA GLU A 223 2.67 6.54 33.98
C GLU A 223 3.20 6.23 32.58
N ASP A 224 4.51 6.31 32.38
CA ASP A 224 5.17 5.95 31.10
C ASP A 224 4.98 4.47 30.75
N ASP A 225 5.12 3.58 31.73
CA ASP A 225 4.87 2.13 31.54
C ASP A 225 3.41 1.88 31.13
N ILE A 226 2.47 2.59 31.76
CA ILE A 226 1.05 2.49 31.39
C ILE A 226 0.83 3.02 29.97
N GLY A 227 1.43 4.15 29.63
CA GLY A 227 1.39 4.70 28.28
C GLY A 227 1.90 3.69 27.22
N ASP A 228 2.98 3.03 27.51
CA ASP A 228 3.55 2.00 26.65
C ASP A 228 2.62 0.76 26.51
N ILE A 229 2.02 0.32 27.61
CA ILE A 229 1.02 -0.78 27.58
C ILE A 229 -0.19 -0.40 26.72
N LEU A 230 -0.69 0.82 26.86
CA LEU A 230 -1.80 1.31 26.04
C LEU A 230 -1.42 1.45 24.57
N ARG A 231 -0.19 1.85 24.28
CA ARG A 231 0.35 1.87 22.91
C ARG A 231 0.40 0.47 22.32
N ASP A 232 0.93 -0.50 23.05
CA ASP A 232 0.98 -1.90 22.63
C ASP A 232 -0.44 -2.47 22.38
N LEU A 233 -1.41 -2.09 23.21
CA LEU A 233 -2.82 -2.42 23.00
C LEU A 233 -3.38 -1.82 21.70
N LEU A 234 -3.07 -0.55 21.41
CA LEU A 234 -3.52 0.12 20.18
C LEU A 234 -3.03 -0.60 18.92
N TYR A 235 -1.79 -1.12 18.94
CA TYR A 235 -1.26 -1.93 17.85
C TYR A 235 -2.01 -3.26 17.65
N GLN A 236 -2.75 -3.75 18.64
CA GLN A 236 -3.57 -4.96 18.52
C GLN A 236 -4.96 -4.71 17.90
N PHE A 237 -5.35 -3.45 17.74
CA PHE A 237 -6.61 -3.13 17.08
C PHE A 237 -6.57 -3.45 15.58
N PRO A 238 -7.74 -3.71 14.97
CA PRO A 238 -7.84 -3.95 13.54
C PRO A 238 -7.30 -2.77 12.73
N LEU A 239 -6.54 -3.05 11.68
CA LEU A 239 -6.27 -2.08 10.62
C LEU A 239 -7.58 -1.91 9.83
N ARG A 240 -8.05 -0.68 9.67
CA ARG A 240 -9.30 -0.33 8.97
C ARG A 240 -9.07 0.05 7.53
N GLU A 241 -8.01 0.78 7.27
CA GLU A 241 -7.68 1.31 5.96
C GLU A 241 -6.18 1.31 5.75
N LEU A 242 -5.75 0.95 4.56
CA LEU A 242 -4.37 0.96 4.12
C LEU A 242 -4.26 1.75 2.82
N ASP A 243 -3.71 2.96 2.90
CA ASP A 243 -3.40 3.79 1.75
C ASP A 243 -2.02 3.43 1.21
N VAL A 244 -1.96 2.95 -0.01
CA VAL A 244 -0.70 2.56 -0.65
C VAL A 244 -0.35 3.54 -1.76
N PHE A 245 0.80 4.20 -1.62
CA PHE A 245 1.33 5.14 -2.59
C PHE A 245 2.40 4.47 -3.44
N LEU A 246 2.13 4.38 -4.74
CA LEU A 246 3.04 3.93 -5.77
C LEU A 246 3.60 5.14 -6.55
N PRO A 247 4.75 5.00 -7.25
CA PRO A 247 5.21 6.02 -8.18
C PRO A 247 4.17 6.30 -9.27
N GLU A 248 3.88 7.58 -9.56
CA GLU A 248 2.83 8.03 -10.49
C GLU A 248 2.91 7.41 -11.88
N TRP A 249 4.13 7.05 -12.34
CA TRP A 249 4.30 6.42 -13.66
C TRP A 249 3.64 5.04 -13.78
N VAL A 250 3.42 4.34 -12.65
CA VAL A 250 2.73 3.04 -12.62
C VAL A 250 1.27 3.23 -13.02
N ASP A 251 0.63 4.30 -12.56
CA ASP A 251 -0.76 4.61 -12.90
C ASP A 251 -0.93 5.05 -14.36
N ALA A 252 0.13 5.56 -14.96
CA ALA A 252 0.16 5.89 -16.40
C ALA A 252 0.23 4.64 -17.31
N LEU A 253 0.48 3.45 -16.74
CA LEU A 253 0.47 2.18 -17.48
C LEU A 253 -0.97 1.69 -17.72
N PRO A 254 -1.24 1.02 -18.85
CA PRO A 254 -2.50 0.33 -19.03
C PRO A 254 -2.79 -0.67 -17.90
N GLY A 255 -4.07 -0.87 -17.56
CA GLY A 255 -4.46 -1.77 -16.46
C GLY A 255 -3.95 -3.20 -16.61
N GLU A 256 -3.85 -3.68 -17.85
CA GLU A 256 -3.37 -5.03 -18.18
C GLU A 256 -1.84 -5.14 -18.28
N HIS A 257 -1.11 -4.04 -18.05
CA HIS A 257 0.35 -4.07 -18.12
C HIS A 257 0.93 -4.98 -17.02
N PRO A 258 1.85 -5.93 -17.36
CA PRO A 258 2.32 -6.95 -16.42
C PRO A 258 2.89 -6.39 -15.12
N ILE A 259 3.64 -5.29 -15.19
CA ILE A 259 4.20 -4.62 -14.01
C ILE A 259 3.08 -4.06 -13.12
N ARG A 260 2.11 -3.35 -13.71
CA ARG A 260 1.00 -2.77 -12.95
C ARG A 260 0.16 -3.88 -12.31
N SER A 261 -0.31 -4.84 -13.09
CA SER A 261 -1.14 -5.94 -12.60
C SER A 261 -0.42 -6.80 -11.56
N GLY A 262 0.87 -7.09 -11.76
CA GLY A 262 1.69 -7.84 -10.82
C GLY A 262 1.87 -7.13 -9.48
N LEU A 263 2.20 -5.83 -9.48
CA LEU A 263 2.32 -5.03 -8.26
C LEU A 263 0.98 -4.95 -7.50
N TYR A 264 -0.12 -4.69 -8.20
CA TYR A 264 -1.44 -4.61 -7.56
C TYR A 264 -1.87 -5.95 -6.97
N GLN A 265 -1.53 -7.06 -7.63
CA GLN A 265 -1.79 -8.40 -7.11
C GLN A 265 -0.95 -8.68 -5.86
N GLU A 266 0.36 -8.45 -5.90
CA GLU A 266 1.29 -8.67 -4.78
C GLU A 266 0.90 -7.84 -3.55
N ILE A 267 0.59 -6.55 -3.74
CA ILE A 267 0.12 -5.66 -2.68
C ILE A 267 -1.24 -6.12 -2.14
N GLY A 268 -2.17 -6.52 -3.02
CA GLY A 268 -3.49 -6.99 -2.64
C GLY A 268 -3.44 -8.29 -1.81
N GLU A 269 -2.59 -9.24 -2.20
CA GLU A 269 -2.35 -10.48 -1.45
C GLU A 269 -1.76 -10.19 -0.07
N ALA A 270 -0.76 -9.33 0.02
CA ALA A 270 -0.17 -8.92 1.28
C ALA A 270 -1.18 -8.18 2.18
N ALA A 271 -1.95 -7.23 1.63
CA ALA A 271 -2.96 -6.48 2.35
C ALA A 271 -4.10 -7.37 2.86
N SER A 272 -4.49 -8.42 2.13
CA SER A 272 -5.55 -9.35 2.53
C SER A 272 -5.25 -10.11 3.82
N GLN A 273 -3.98 -10.25 4.17
CA GLN A 273 -3.51 -10.91 5.40
C GLN A 273 -3.41 -9.95 6.59
N LEU A 274 -3.52 -8.65 6.36
CA LEU A 274 -3.41 -7.62 7.39
C LEU A 274 -4.75 -7.49 8.15
N THR A 275 -4.81 -8.06 9.34
CA THR A 275 -5.99 -7.95 10.21
C THR A 275 -5.80 -6.93 11.33
N ARG A 276 -4.55 -6.71 11.78
CA ARG A 276 -4.19 -5.83 12.90
C ARG A 276 -3.03 -4.91 12.52
N ILE A 277 -2.92 -3.78 13.19
CA ILE A 277 -1.84 -2.81 12.93
C ILE A 277 -0.46 -3.43 13.21
N CYS A 278 -0.32 -4.28 14.23
CA CYS A 278 0.95 -4.94 14.57
C CYS A 278 1.48 -5.88 13.47
N ALA A 279 0.63 -6.33 12.55
CA ALA A 279 1.04 -7.15 11.41
C ALA A 279 1.63 -6.31 10.25
N LEU A 280 1.50 -4.99 10.27
CA LEU A 280 1.97 -4.12 9.20
C LEU A 280 3.50 -4.15 9.02
N PRO A 281 4.36 -3.97 10.05
CA PRO A 281 5.81 -3.97 9.87
C PRO A 281 6.37 -5.26 9.23
N PRO A 282 6.01 -6.47 9.70
CA PRO A 282 6.49 -7.69 9.04
C PRO A 282 5.95 -7.85 7.61
N CYS A 283 4.72 -7.40 7.32
CA CYS A 283 4.16 -7.39 5.98
C CYS A 283 4.97 -6.48 5.04
N LEU A 284 5.32 -5.26 5.46
CA LEU A 284 6.15 -4.33 4.69
C LEU A 284 7.56 -4.87 4.46
N THR A 285 8.11 -5.57 5.45
CA THR A 285 9.41 -6.25 5.30
C THR A 285 9.34 -7.35 4.23
N ALA A 286 8.26 -8.12 4.22
CA ALA A 286 8.06 -9.16 3.21
C ALA A 286 7.85 -8.56 1.81
N LEU A 287 7.05 -7.51 1.67
CA LEU A 287 6.88 -6.77 0.42
C LEU A 287 8.19 -6.21 -0.13
N SER A 288 9.07 -5.72 0.76
CA SER A 288 10.39 -5.20 0.37
C SER A 288 11.35 -6.29 -0.17
N GLN A 289 10.99 -7.56 -0.08
CA GLN A 289 11.74 -8.68 -0.67
C GLN A 289 11.21 -9.06 -2.06
N GLY A 290 10.14 -8.43 -2.53
CA GLY A 290 9.57 -8.64 -3.85
C GLY A 290 10.54 -8.24 -4.97
N GLU A 291 10.45 -8.91 -6.12
CA GLU A 291 11.38 -8.71 -7.26
C GLU A 291 11.36 -7.28 -7.80
N ASN A 292 10.18 -6.65 -7.80
CA ASN A 292 9.95 -5.33 -8.38
C ASN A 292 9.80 -4.21 -7.34
N ILE A 293 9.99 -4.51 -6.07
CA ILE A 293 9.87 -3.54 -4.96
C ILE A 293 11.25 -3.30 -4.35
N GLU A 294 11.70 -2.05 -4.37
CA GLU A 294 12.96 -1.65 -3.73
C GLU A 294 12.79 -1.48 -2.22
N SER A 295 11.67 -0.88 -1.81
CA SER A 295 11.33 -0.71 -0.40
C SER A 295 9.84 -0.44 -0.23
N ALA A 296 9.28 -0.93 0.88
CA ALA A 296 7.96 -0.62 1.36
C ALA A 296 8.05 -0.13 2.81
N ALA A 297 7.56 1.05 3.09
CA ALA A 297 7.66 1.66 4.42
C ALA A 297 6.37 2.40 4.78
N ALA A 298 5.96 2.31 6.04
CA ALA A 298 4.88 3.14 6.55
C ALA A 298 5.36 4.58 6.70
N SER A 299 4.69 5.51 6.04
CA SER A 299 4.91 6.95 6.20
C SER A 299 4.16 7.50 7.40
N THR A 300 2.96 6.99 7.66
CA THR A 300 2.11 7.40 8.79
C THR A 300 1.29 6.20 9.27
N ILE A 301 1.14 6.07 10.58
CA ILE A 301 0.21 5.13 11.22
C ILE A 301 -0.62 5.94 12.20
N ASP A 302 -1.89 6.13 11.90
CA ASP A 302 -2.86 6.74 12.82
C ASP A 302 -3.51 5.63 13.64
N LEU A 303 -3.06 5.50 14.88
CA LEU A 303 -3.55 4.48 15.81
C LEU A 303 -5.01 4.71 16.19
N GLY A 304 -5.45 5.95 16.28
CA GLY A 304 -6.81 6.33 16.66
C GLY A 304 -7.85 5.97 15.59
N SER A 305 -7.63 6.32 14.34
CA SER A 305 -8.52 5.96 13.24
C SER A 305 -8.32 4.54 12.74
N GLY A 306 -7.08 4.02 12.82
CA GLY A 306 -6.67 2.75 12.28
C GLY A 306 -6.34 2.79 10.81
N VAL A 307 -5.89 3.92 10.35
CA VAL A 307 -5.43 4.15 8.99
C VAL A 307 -3.91 4.10 8.96
N ALA A 308 -3.36 3.40 7.98
CA ALA A 308 -1.92 3.41 7.73
C ALA A 308 -1.65 3.85 6.30
N GLN A 309 -0.64 4.69 6.14
CA GLN A 309 -0.15 5.13 4.83
C GLN A 309 1.20 4.49 4.56
N VAL A 310 1.32 3.86 3.41
CA VAL A 310 2.51 3.12 2.99
C VAL A 310 3.03 3.67 1.67
N GLU A 311 4.31 4.02 1.64
CA GLU A 311 5.01 4.38 0.42
C GLU A 311 5.79 3.17 -0.09
N ILE A 312 5.55 2.78 -1.35
CA ILE A 312 6.29 1.73 -2.03
C ILE A 312 7.20 2.37 -3.06
N ARG A 313 8.49 2.08 -2.97
CA ARG A 313 9.50 2.51 -3.94
C ARG A 313 9.86 1.35 -4.85
N LEU A 314 9.95 1.66 -6.13
CA LEU A 314 10.33 0.71 -7.16
C LEU A 314 11.74 1.01 -7.66
N PRO A 315 12.52 -0.01 -8.06
CA PRO A 315 13.84 0.20 -8.64
C PRO A 315 13.77 1.13 -9.86
N ARG A 316 14.63 2.13 -9.90
CA ARG A 316 14.65 3.13 -10.98
C ARG A 316 14.87 2.51 -12.37
N ARG A 317 15.62 1.40 -12.43
CA ARG A 317 15.79 0.63 -13.66
C ARG A 317 14.47 0.16 -14.27
N LEU A 318 13.49 -0.22 -13.44
CA LEU A 318 12.18 -0.70 -13.89
C LEU A 318 11.41 0.38 -14.66
N PHE A 319 11.54 1.63 -14.23
CA PHE A 319 10.99 2.79 -14.96
C PHE A 319 11.58 2.91 -16.35
N PHE A 320 12.91 2.88 -16.49
CA PHE A 320 13.59 3.05 -17.78
C PHE A 320 13.38 1.87 -18.71
N GLU A 321 13.38 0.64 -18.18
CA GLU A 321 13.05 -0.57 -18.95
C GLU A 321 11.62 -0.48 -19.53
N THR A 322 10.66 -0.10 -18.69
CA THR A 322 9.26 0.08 -19.11
C THR A 322 9.11 1.20 -20.13
N LEU A 323 9.78 2.31 -19.92
CA LEU A 323 9.78 3.45 -20.85
C LEU A 323 10.35 3.05 -22.20
N SER A 324 11.49 2.32 -22.20
CA SER A 324 12.13 1.85 -23.42
C SER A 324 11.25 0.87 -24.20
N GLN A 325 10.61 -0.09 -23.52
CA GLN A 325 9.68 -1.03 -24.13
C GLN A 325 8.48 -0.33 -24.77
N ARG A 326 7.91 0.69 -24.11
CA ARG A 326 6.72 1.38 -24.61
C ARG A 326 7.02 2.37 -25.72
N SER A 327 8.15 3.06 -25.63
CA SER A 327 8.54 4.09 -26.62
C SER A 327 9.23 3.51 -27.84
N GLY A 328 9.82 2.30 -27.73
CA GLY A 328 10.73 1.74 -28.72
C GLY A 328 12.08 2.44 -28.77
N LEU A 329 12.37 3.33 -27.81
CA LEU A 329 13.62 4.06 -27.70
C LEU A 329 14.47 3.45 -26.58
N GLN A 330 15.79 3.50 -26.71
CA GLN A 330 16.69 3.04 -25.67
C GLN A 330 16.93 4.16 -24.67
N VAL A 331 16.43 4.00 -23.44
CA VAL A 331 16.56 4.95 -22.35
C VAL A 331 17.09 4.19 -21.14
N ALA A 332 18.34 4.41 -20.76
CA ALA A 332 18.96 3.70 -19.64
C ALA A 332 18.96 4.52 -18.33
N ASP A 333 19.01 5.84 -18.47
CA ASP A 333 19.09 6.75 -17.32
C ASP A 333 18.41 8.11 -17.59
N ASP A 334 18.48 9.01 -16.60
CA ASP A 334 17.93 10.36 -16.70
C ASP A 334 18.62 11.21 -17.78
N GLY A 335 19.90 10.96 -18.05
CA GLY A 335 20.66 11.67 -19.08
C GLY A 335 20.14 11.33 -20.47
N ASP A 336 19.98 10.04 -20.76
CA ASP A 336 19.39 9.56 -22.02
C ASP A 336 17.98 10.13 -22.20
N LEU A 337 17.16 10.11 -21.11
CA LEU A 337 15.80 10.64 -21.16
C LEU A 337 15.79 12.13 -21.52
N MET A 338 16.65 12.95 -20.92
CA MET A 338 16.74 14.39 -21.20
C MET A 338 17.18 14.64 -22.64
N GLN A 339 18.17 13.87 -23.15
CA GLN A 339 18.63 13.99 -24.51
C GLN A 339 17.51 13.65 -25.52
N ILE A 340 16.87 12.49 -25.33
CA ILE A 340 15.80 12.00 -26.20
C ILE A 340 14.61 12.97 -26.22
N ILE A 341 14.21 13.51 -25.07
CA ILE A 341 13.15 14.51 -25.00
C ILE A 341 13.54 15.76 -25.80
N GLY A 342 14.80 16.19 -25.72
CA GLY A 342 15.31 17.30 -26.51
C GLY A 342 15.21 17.07 -28.03
N GLU A 343 15.67 15.90 -28.47
CA GLU A 343 15.60 15.49 -29.89
C GLU A 343 14.15 15.36 -30.38
N LEU A 344 13.28 14.74 -29.57
CA LEU A 344 11.84 14.62 -29.89
C LEU A 344 11.14 15.98 -29.93
N ALA A 345 11.52 16.91 -29.05
CA ALA A 345 10.95 18.27 -29.04
C ALA A 345 11.37 19.06 -30.28
N GLU A 346 12.61 18.87 -30.78
CA GLU A 346 13.06 19.46 -32.03
C GLU A 346 12.34 18.82 -33.23
N ALA A 347 12.34 17.50 -33.30
CA ALA A 347 11.62 16.75 -34.34
C ALA A 347 10.14 17.14 -34.39
N LYS A 348 9.50 17.29 -33.23
CA LYS A 348 8.10 17.72 -33.13
C LYS A 348 7.90 19.14 -33.68
N ARG A 349 8.77 20.08 -33.34
CA ARG A 349 8.69 21.45 -33.86
C ARG A 349 8.77 21.47 -35.38
N GLU A 350 9.70 20.71 -35.98
CA GLU A 350 9.81 20.59 -37.42
C GLU A 350 8.59 19.87 -38.03
N TYR A 351 8.12 18.80 -37.41
CA TYR A 351 6.92 18.11 -37.87
C TYR A 351 5.66 18.98 -37.80
N ASP A 352 5.48 19.78 -36.75
CA ASP A 352 4.31 20.64 -36.56
C ASP A 352 4.25 21.73 -37.69
N LYS A 353 5.39 22.17 -38.28
CA LYS A 353 5.44 23.06 -39.41
C LYS A 353 4.87 22.43 -40.71
N VAL A 354 5.13 21.14 -40.90
CA VAL A 354 4.74 20.42 -42.12
C VAL A 354 3.45 19.61 -41.98
N ALA A 355 3.02 19.30 -40.80
CA ALA A 355 1.88 18.41 -40.54
C ALA A 355 0.56 18.87 -41.18
N PRO A 356 0.18 20.16 -41.16
CA PRO A 356 -1.02 20.65 -41.85
C PRO A 356 -0.97 20.42 -43.34
N ALA A 357 0.17 20.76 -43.99
CA ALA A 357 0.40 20.59 -45.40
C ALA A 357 0.38 19.09 -45.80
N LEU A 358 0.99 18.23 -45.00
CA LEU A 358 0.99 16.78 -45.21
C LEU A 358 -0.43 16.21 -45.13
N ARG A 359 -1.24 16.67 -44.17
CA ARG A 359 -2.64 16.28 -44.06
C ARG A 359 -3.44 16.70 -45.30
N SER A 360 -3.31 17.96 -45.69
CA SER A 360 -3.96 18.49 -46.92
C SER A 360 -3.55 17.70 -48.15
N ALA A 361 -2.26 17.41 -48.32
CA ALA A 361 -1.77 16.61 -49.45
C ALA A 361 -2.37 15.19 -49.48
N ARG A 362 -2.58 14.56 -48.30
CA ARG A 362 -3.22 13.25 -48.22
C ARG A 362 -4.71 13.28 -48.58
N GLU A 363 -5.42 14.33 -48.18
CA GLU A 363 -6.89 14.45 -48.33
C GLU A 363 -7.22 15.01 -49.73
N THR A 364 -6.54 16.02 -50.22
CA THR A 364 -6.88 16.75 -51.44
C THR A 364 -5.90 16.52 -52.59
N GLY A 365 -4.80 15.85 -52.35
CA GLY A 365 -3.71 15.67 -53.33
C GLY A 365 -2.68 16.78 -53.29
N TYR A 366 -2.88 17.89 -52.55
CA TYR A 366 -1.99 19.03 -52.53
C TYR A 366 -1.93 19.74 -51.17
N GLY A 367 -0.74 20.06 -50.73
CA GLY A 367 -0.50 20.77 -49.47
C GLY A 367 0.64 21.79 -49.60
N ILE A 368 0.56 22.90 -48.87
CA ILE A 368 1.56 23.95 -48.86
C ILE A 368 2.04 24.18 -47.44
N VAL A 369 3.36 24.11 -47.24
CA VAL A 369 4.01 24.59 -46.03
C VAL A 369 4.27 26.06 -46.18
N MET A 370 3.62 26.88 -45.37
CA MET A 370 3.79 28.31 -45.37
C MET A 370 5.15 28.68 -44.76
N PRO A 371 5.88 29.65 -45.36
CA PRO A 371 7.15 30.12 -44.77
C PRO A 371 6.92 30.81 -43.43
N GLY A 372 7.89 30.69 -42.55
CA GLY A 372 7.93 31.42 -41.28
C GLY A 372 8.20 32.91 -41.53
N VAL A 373 7.89 33.77 -40.57
CA VAL A 373 8.15 35.20 -40.65
C VAL A 373 9.66 35.48 -40.80
N GLU A 374 10.49 34.63 -40.24
CA GLU A 374 11.96 34.68 -40.31
C GLU A 374 12.53 34.31 -41.68
N GLU A 375 11.75 33.63 -42.53
CA GLU A 375 12.13 33.23 -43.89
C GLU A 375 11.73 34.27 -44.94
N LEU A 376 11.04 35.34 -44.50
CA LEU A 376 10.65 36.44 -45.36
C LEU A 376 11.86 37.32 -45.71
N ASN A 377 12.21 37.41 -46.99
CA ASN A 377 13.19 38.35 -47.50
C ASN A 377 12.46 39.61 -47.99
N LEU A 378 12.66 40.72 -47.29
CA LEU A 378 12.06 42.01 -47.61
C LEU A 378 13.05 42.84 -48.42
N GLU A 379 12.63 43.32 -49.63
CA GLU A 379 13.41 44.25 -50.44
C GLU A 379 13.19 45.65 -49.90
N ASP A 380 14.14 46.53 -50.25
CA ASP A 380 14.04 47.94 -49.90
C ASP A 380 12.82 48.62 -50.56
N PRO A 381 12.12 49.49 -49.81
CA PRO A 381 10.95 50.17 -50.33
C PRO A 381 11.29 51.09 -51.53
N GLU A 382 10.59 50.93 -52.66
CA GLU A 382 10.74 51.78 -53.86
C GLU A 382 9.59 52.80 -53.95
N ILE A 383 9.94 54.06 -54.33
CA ILE A 383 8.92 55.06 -54.63
C ILE A 383 8.38 54.80 -56.03
N VAL A 384 7.08 54.56 -56.18
CA VAL A 384 6.43 54.37 -57.49
C VAL A 384 5.42 55.48 -57.78
N ARG A 385 5.37 55.93 -59.04
CA ARG A 385 4.39 56.93 -59.51
C ARG A 385 3.27 56.20 -60.29
N GLN A 386 2.03 56.34 -59.84
CA GLN A 386 0.88 55.69 -60.48
C GLN A 386 -0.24 56.73 -60.62
N GLY A 387 -0.62 57.09 -61.89
CA GLY A 387 -1.74 57.99 -62.16
C GLY A 387 -1.59 59.41 -61.56
N GLY A 388 -0.36 59.95 -61.47
CA GLY A 388 -0.12 61.26 -60.89
C GLY A 388 0.06 61.32 -59.35
N ARG A 389 -0.04 60.20 -58.67
CA ARG A 389 0.17 60.06 -57.20
C ARG A 389 1.44 59.24 -56.94
N TYR A 390 2.09 59.51 -55.83
CA TYR A 390 3.27 58.76 -55.38
C TYR A 390 2.83 57.73 -54.35
N GLY A 391 3.29 56.49 -54.47
CA GLY A 391 3.08 55.39 -53.54
C GLY A 391 4.42 54.74 -53.17
N VAL A 392 4.43 53.88 -52.15
CA VAL A 392 5.57 53.06 -51.78
C VAL A 392 5.28 51.64 -52.20
N ARG A 393 6.17 51.03 -52.96
CA ARG A 393 6.12 49.60 -53.30
C ARG A 393 7.08 48.88 -52.39
N MET A 394 6.55 47.86 -51.69
CA MET A 394 7.34 46.92 -50.93
C MET A 394 7.23 45.53 -51.58
N ARG A 395 8.36 44.87 -51.73
CA ARG A 395 8.41 43.47 -52.18
C ARG A 395 8.90 42.59 -51.11
N ALA A 396 8.29 41.44 -50.99
CA ALA A 396 8.73 40.38 -50.12
C ALA A 396 8.79 39.07 -50.91
N SER A 397 9.77 38.25 -50.65
CA SER A 397 9.88 36.90 -51.17
C SER A 397 10.14 35.92 -50.05
N ALA A 398 9.61 34.71 -50.18
CA ALA A 398 9.85 33.64 -49.21
C ALA A 398 9.84 32.28 -49.92
N PRO A 399 10.64 31.31 -49.48
CA PRO A 399 10.53 29.94 -49.97
C PRO A 399 9.25 29.29 -49.43
N SER A 400 8.58 28.54 -50.29
CA SER A 400 7.45 27.67 -49.86
C SER A 400 7.73 26.23 -50.25
N ILE A 401 7.24 25.27 -49.42
CA ILE A 401 7.37 23.83 -49.72
C ILE A 401 6.01 23.32 -50.17
N HIS A 402 5.96 22.65 -51.30
CA HIS A 402 4.76 22.09 -51.88
C HIS A 402 4.80 20.56 -51.84
N LEU A 403 3.78 19.96 -51.22
CA LEU A 403 3.59 18.51 -51.12
C LEU A 403 2.50 18.10 -52.12
N ILE A 404 2.87 17.23 -53.06
CA ILE A 404 1.95 16.75 -54.10
C ILE A 404 1.82 15.24 -53.95
N ARG A 405 0.57 14.74 -53.83
CA ARG A 405 0.27 13.31 -53.88
C ARG A 405 0.01 12.93 -55.36
N ALA A 406 0.80 12.00 -55.87
CA ALA A 406 0.63 11.48 -57.22
C ALA A 406 0.48 9.95 -57.12
N ASP A 407 -0.46 9.37 -57.84
CA ASP A 407 -0.61 7.95 -57.96
C ASP A 407 0.35 7.42 -59.03
N ILE A 408 1.19 6.48 -58.65
CA ILE A 408 2.25 5.92 -59.49
C ILE A 408 1.94 4.46 -59.75
N GLU A 409 1.84 4.09 -61.00
CA GLU A 409 1.63 2.72 -61.43
C GLU A 409 2.96 2.07 -61.88
N THR A 410 3.15 0.82 -61.51
CA THR A 410 4.24 0.01 -62.04
C THR A 410 3.71 -1.32 -62.48
N THR A 411 4.28 -1.85 -63.52
CA THR A 411 4.00 -3.16 -64.07
C THR A 411 5.28 -3.99 -64.00
N VAL A 412 5.25 -5.06 -63.21
CA VAL A 412 6.37 -6.00 -63.13
C VAL A 412 6.00 -7.24 -63.95
N SER A 413 6.80 -7.56 -64.92
CA SER A 413 6.59 -8.70 -65.80
C SER A 413 7.77 -9.70 -65.71
N PRO A 414 7.78 -10.54 -64.69
CA PRO A 414 8.84 -11.55 -64.56
C PRO A 414 8.78 -12.57 -65.68
N ILE A 415 9.93 -12.88 -66.27
CA ILE A 415 10.02 -13.88 -67.33
C ILE A 415 9.99 -15.27 -66.67
N VAL A 416 8.97 -16.06 -66.97
CA VAL A 416 8.73 -17.40 -66.34
C VAL A 416 9.20 -18.55 -67.25
N GLY A 417 9.40 -18.29 -68.55
CA GLY A 417 9.79 -19.31 -69.53
C GLY A 417 9.00 -19.22 -70.80
N ASN A 418 8.54 -20.36 -71.35
CA ASN A 418 7.72 -20.38 -72.55
C ASN A 418 6.23 -20.09 -72.28
N GLU A 419 5.38 -19.86 -73.31
CA GLU A 419 4.01 -19.49 -73.25
C GLU A 419 3.20 -20.42 -72.34
N LYS A 420 3.37 -21.74 -72.48
CA LYS A 420 2.68 -22.73 -71.68
C LYS A 420 3.04 -22.70 -70.20
N GLN A 421 4.31 -22.49 -69.90
CA GLN A 421 4.77 -22.32 -68.50
C GLN A 421 4.21 -21.05 -67.84
N SER A 422 4.04 -19.98 -68.62
CA SER A 422 3.41 -18.77 -68.14
C SER A 422 1.92 -18.94 -67.89
N GLU A 423 1.22 -19.65 -68.77
CA GLU A 423 -0.20 -19.99 -68.56
C GLU A 423 -0.40 -20.88 -67.32
N ASP A 424 0.44 -21.92 -67.16
CA ASP A 424 0.37 -22.81 -66.00
C ASP A 424 0.64 -22.03 -64.70
N MET A 425 1.57 -21.07 -64.70
CA MET A 425 1.85 -20.20 -63.56
C MET A 425 0.71 -19.27 -63.22
N VAL A 426 0.07 -18.65 -64.23
CA VAL A 426 -1.10 -17.78 -64.01
C VAL A 426 -2.28 -18.59 -63.45
N ASN A 427 -2.52 -19.78 -63.98
CA ASN A 427 -3.56 -20.67 -63.45
C ASN A 427 -3.27 -21.14 -62.04
N TYR A 428 -2.02 -21.46 -61.72
CA TYR A 428 -1.57 -21.79 -60.37
C TYR A 428 -1.82 -20.64 -59.39
N LEU A 429 -1.44 -19.41 -59.77
CA LEU A 429 -1.63 -18.22 -58.93
C LEU A 429 -3.12 -17.93 -58.70
N LEU A 430 -3.97 -18.06 -59.74
CA LEU A 430 -5.40 -17.89 -59.62
C LEU A 430 -6.07 -18.92 -58.75
N GLN A 431 -5.64 -20.18 -58.82
CA GLN A 431 -6.17 -21.28 -58.01
C GLN A 431 -5.71 -21.26 -56.55
N GLU A 432 -4.40 -21.03 -56.31
CA GLU A 432 -3.80 -21.10 -55.00
C GLU A 432 -4.31 -19.94 -54.09
N PHE A 433 -4.60 -18.81 -54.69
CA PHE A 433 -4.95 -17.61 -53.90
C PHE A 433 -6.44 -17.24 -53.96
N GLU A 434 -7.30 -17.98 -54.66
CA GLU A 434 -8.78 -17.88 -54.68
C GLU A 434 -9.30 -16.44 -54.59
N GLY A 435 -8.61 -15.44 -55.20
CA GLY A 435 -8.98 -14.04 -55.16
C GLY A 435 -8.47 -13.25 -53.92
N ASP A 436 -7.75 -13.90 -52.99
CA ASP A 436 -7.12 -13.20 -51.84
C ASP A 436 -5.78 -12.56 -52.29
N THR A 437 -5.90 -11.29 -52.71
CA THR A 437 -4.73 -10.50 -53.14
C THR A 437 -3.69 -10.30 -52.05
N GLY A 438 -4.08 -10.35 -50.76
CA GLY A 438 -3.16 -10.21 -49.63
C GLY A 438 -2.19 -11.35 -49.51
N LYS A 439 -2.65 -12.58 -49.71
CA LYS A 439 -1.78 -13.77 -49.72
C LYS A 439 -0.85 -13.79 -50.93
N LEU A 440 -1.34 -13.34 -52.11
CA LEU A 440 -0.52 -13.22 -53.30
C LEU A 440 0.68 -12.26 -53.08
N TRP A 441 0.48 -11.15 -52.42
CA TRP A 441 1.53 -10.18 -52.12
C TRP A 441 2.64 -10.73 -51.20
N GLN A 442 2.30 -11.65 -50.31
CA GLN A 442 3.27 -12.29 -49.40
C GLN A 442 3.92 -13.55 -49.97
N SER A 443 3.40 -14.06 -51.10
CA SER A 443 3.91 -15.29 -51.71
C SER A 443 5.34 -15.13 -52.25
N ASN A 444 6.18 -16.10 -52.00
CA ASN A 444 7.58 -16.14 -52.46
C ASN A 444 7.67 -17.05 -53.72
N ILE A 445 7.42 -16.48 -54.88
CA ILE A 445 7.36 -17.27 -56.14
C ILE A 445 8.68 -17.22 -56.91
N PHE A 446 9.48 -16.15 -56.73
CA PHE A 446 10.75 -15.96 -57.45
C PHE A 446 11.96 -15.82 -56.54
N GLY A 447 11.94 -16.47 -55.37
CA GLY A 447 12.97 -16.32 -54.34
C GLY A 447 12.86 -15.01 -53.50
N ARG A 448 11.87 -14.18 -53.83
CA ARG A 448 11.48 -12.96 -53.09
C ARG A 448 9.99 -12.82 -53.12
N SER A 449 9.44 -12.07 -52.15
CA SER A 449 7.99 -11.78 -52.13
C SER A 449 7.59 -10.84 -53.29
N PHE A 450 6.37 -10.99 -53.79
CA PHE A 450 5.82 -10.06 -54.79
C PHE A 450 5.87 -8.61 -54.30
N HIS A 451 5.61 -8.40 -53.00
CA HIS A 451 5.68 -7.12 -52.37
C HIS A 451 7.09 -6.49 -52.47
N GLU A 452 8.15 -7.25 -52.26
CA GLU A 452 9.55 -6.77 -52.39
C GLU A 452 9.88 -6.38 -53.81
N ILE A 453 9.52 -7.23 -54.79
CA ILE A 453 9.84 -6.97 -56.21
C ILE A 453 9.13 -5.71 -56.74
N VAL A 454 7.83 -5.57 -56.41
CA VAL A 454 7.04 -4.38 -56.82
C VAL A 454 7.50 -3.14 -56.07
N GLY A 455 7.85 -3.26 -54.79
CA GLY A 455 8.36 -2.19 -53.97
C GLY A 455 9.69 -1.64 -54.47
N GLU A 456 10.62 -2.53 -54.87
CA GLU A 456 11.92 -2.13 -55.47
C GLU A 456 11.73 -1.40 -56.78
N ASP A 457 10.82 -1.86 -57.67
CA ASP A 457 10.60 -1.23 -58.98
C ASP A 457 9.93 0.15 -58.83
N LEU A 458 8.94 0.27 -57.94
CA LEU A 458 8.34 1.55 -57.59
C LEU A 458 9.38 2.54 -57.04
N GLN A 459 10.23 2.11 -56.10
CA GLN A 459 11.29 2.96 -55.56
C GLN A 459 12.31 3.33 -56.65
N ALA A 460 12.64 2.43 -57.53
CA ALA A 460 13.57 2.70 -58.64
C ALA A 460 12.99 3.73 -59.63
N LYS A 461 11.68 3.64 -59.92
CA LYS A 461 10.99 4.64 -60.77
C LYS A 461 10.97 6.04 -60.11
N LEU A 462 10.69 6.09 -58.79
CA LEU A 462 10.66 7.35 -58.03
C LEU A 462 12.05 7.99 -57.95
N LYS A 463 13.11 7.20 -57.68
CA LYS A 463 14.49 7.70 -57.60
C LYS A 463 15.06 8.13 -58.98
N ARG A 464 14.46 7.66 -60.07
CA ARG A 464 14.90 7.99 -61.45
C ARG A 464 14.28 9.28 -62.03
N MET A 465 13.49 10.03 -61.25
CA MET A 465 12.99 11.32 -61.75
C MET A 465 14.19 12.25 -62.12
N PRO A 466 14.37 12.59 -63.40
CA PRO A 466 15.50 13.38 -63.85
C PRO A 466 15.54 14.75 -63.17
N ALA A 467 16.74 15.27 -62.88
CA ALA A 467 16.93 16.59 -62.24
C ALA A 467 16.32 17.74 -63.03
N ASP A 468 16.34 17.64 -64.38
CA ASP A 468 15.72 18.60 -65.27
C ASP A 468 14.17 18.57 -65.20
N ALA A 469 13.56 17.40 -64.96
CA ALA A 469 12.11 17.29 -64.74
C ALA A 469 11.72 17.92 -63.38
N GLN A 470 12.52 17.68 -62.34
CA GLN A 470 12.34 18.33 -61.05
C GLN A 470 12.45 19.86 -61.14
N ALA A 471 13.45 20.35 -61.88
CA ALA A 471 13.65 21.77 -62.10
C ALA A 471 12.49 22.42 -62.90
N LYS A 472 11.97 21.72 -63.93
CA LYS A 472 10.81 22.20 -64.69
C LYS A 472 9.53 22.26 -63.85
N LEU A 473 9.29 21.28 -62.98
CA LEU A 473 8.17 21.31 -62.08
C LEU A 473 8.26 22.49 -61.10
N ARG A 474 9.43 22.72 -60.51
CA ARG A 474 9.68 23.88 -59.65
C ARG A 474 9.43 25.18 -60.35
N GLN A 475 10.01 25.38 -61.56
CA GLN A 475 9.79 26.58 -62.34
C GLN A 475 8.34 26.80 -62.77
N ALA A 476 7.60 25.70 -63.00
CA ALA A 476 6.17 25.79 -63.29
C ALA A 476 5.38 26.29 -62.08
N LEU A 477 5.67 25.76 -60.89
CA LEU A 477 5.06 26.24 -59.64
C LEU A 477 5.43 27.72 -59.36
N GLU A 478 6.68 28.13 -59.50
CA GLU A 478 7.14 29.50 -59.31
C GLU A 478 6.47 30.52 -60.28
N ARG A 479 5.96 30.07 -61.46
CA ARG A 479 5.19 30.88 -62.40
C ARG A 479 3.70 30.94 -62.16
N ILE A 480 3.16 29.92 -61.53
CA ILE A 480 1.73 29.81 -61.25
C ILE A 480 1.35 30.58 -59.98
N ILE A 481 2.27 30.62 -59.03
CA ILE A 481 2.13 31.36 -57.77
C ILE A 481 2.61 32.80 -57.94
#